data_9f5cc78a2819d521acbb3564ec8f54f4
#
_entry.id   9f5cc78a2819d521acbb3564ec8f54f4
#
_cell.length_a   1.000
_cell.length_b   1.000
_cell.length_c   1.000
_cell.angle_alpha   90.00
_cell.angle_beta   90.00
_cell.angle_gamma   90.00
#
_symmetry.space_group_name_H-M   'P 1'
#
loop_
_entity.id
_entity.type
_entity.pdbx_description
1 polymer ?
#
loop_
_entity_poly.entity_id
_entity_poly.type
_entity_poly.pdbx_seq_one_letter_code
_entity_poly.pdbx_strand_id
1 'polypeptide(L)'
;MQRASLQPLSVDLERAAGNAGPVCESVGPGANPSAGADDGGAEGEKDDANGGYVDVGFGGIFRNFALLGWTAFGGPAAHIGFFQKQFVEQMRWMSAAVFAELLALCQCLPGPSSTQMSFAIGTFKRGVLGGLLSGVLFQYPGFIILTILGYYADDWAGADVLAKYPGLAGFVSGLSAAGVALVATAAINLGNKLCKDTDTKFIAAVACIVSTYYVTGWIFPLLLLLGGLMTYFKRGPLPASSTGDDSKKSGVSYFGVNRYVGGVLVAAWLVVLVVGIALRQATDYADYKELHWFESFYRTGAIIWGGGQVVLPLLQHEVVHYESCCTDDAACLTTYEAGLCSAAVTSSPQCGALPDLVRCTYVDMAKTWVTEDQFFAGLGLAQAMPGPLFNLAAFLGSAVGGVGGAAICWLGLFGPGVMLIFGVLPFWGAFRQNALYKRMLPGLNASAVGLIFAAVISMATNARAASKSPTWSTCVAVLAFYVSHFVKLPAGMWSKIKAPMIVVAGGGVGAIGGALGAY
;
A
#
# COMPACT_ATOMS: atom_id res chain seq x y z
N MET A 1 -24.59 -53.53 -18.34
CA MET A 1 -23.50 -54.54 -18.27
C MET A 1 -22.28 -53.91 -17.69
N GLN A 2 -21.81 -54.55 -16.66
CA GLN A 2 -20.54 -54.45 -15.89
C GLN A 2 -20.14 -53.14 -15.25
N ARG A 3 -20.44 -53.08 -13.95
CA ARG A 3 -19.74 -52.30 -12.91
C ARG A 3 -18.34 -52.86 -12.71
N ALA A 4 -17.32 -52.04 -12.72
CA ALA A 4 -16.00 -52.34 -12.17
C ALA A 4 -15.81 -51.52 -10.90
N SER A 5 -15.74 -52.19 -9.79
CA SER A 5 -15.41 -51.71 -8.45
C SER A 5 -13.91 -51.46 -8.34
N LEU A 6 -13.50 -50.28 -7.91
CA LEU A 6 -12.14 -50.01 -7.46
C LEU A 6 -12.11 -49.92 -5.94
N GLN A 7 -11.40 -50.85 -5.32
CA GLN A 7 -11.06 -50.89 -3.91
C GLN A 7 -9.95 -49.86 -3.60
N PRO A 8 -9.87 -49.31 -2.38
CA PRO A 8 -8.79 -48.43 -1.96
C PRO A 8 -7.55 -49.21 -1.53
N LEU A 9 -6.39 -48.82 -2.05
CA LEU A 9 -5.08 -49.28 -1.57
C LEU A 9 -4.74 -48.49 -0.29
N SER A 10 -4.73 -49.20 0.83
CA SER A 10 -4.07 -48.81 2.07
C SER A 10 -2.58 -49.18 1.96
N VAL A 11 -1.71 -48.21 2.11
CA VAL A 11 -0.28 -48.43 2.28
C VAL A 11 0.11 -48.04 3.68
N ASP A 12 0.46 -49.04 4.47
CA ASP A 12 1.08 -48.97 5.78
C ASP A 12 2.44 -48.28 5.70
N LEU A 13 2.63 -47.22 6.50
CA LEU A 13 3.91 -46.60 6.79
C LEU A 13 4.09 -46.42 8.31
N GLU A 14 4.09 -47.54 9.03
CA GLU A 14 4.69 -47.65 10.35
C GLU A 14 5.87 -48.62 10.25
N ARG A 15 7.10 -48.08 10.26
CA ARG A 15 8.33 -48.66 10.80
C ARG A 15 9.57 -47.95 10.28
N ALA A 16 10.01 -46.94 11.00
CA ALA A 16 11.43 -46.62 11.17
C ALA A 16 11.58 -45.51 12.25
N ALA A 17 11.35 -45.93 13.49
CA ALA A 17 11.86 -45.19 14.64
C ALA A 17 12.95 -46.03 15.27
N GLY A 18 14.18 -45.61 15.15
CA GLY A 18 15.35 -46.28 15.71
C GLY A 18 16.42 -45.27 16.09
N ASN A 19 16.47 -44.97 17.38
CA ASN A 19 17.63 -44.58 18.19
C ASN A 19 18.72 -43.66 17.62
N ALA A 20 18.83 -42.47 18.18
CA ALA A 20 20.11 -41.91 18.64
C ALA A 20 19.81 -40.88 19.77
N GLY A 21 20.23 -41.24 20.99
CA GLY A 21 20.13 -40.38 22.17
C GLY A 21 21.22 -39.33 22.23
N PRO A 22 21.15 -38.41 23.23
CA PRO A 22 21.98 -37.21 23.30
C PRO A 22 23.34 -37.52 23.91
N VAL A 23 24.40 -37.02 23.26
CA VAL A 23 25.74 -36.92 23.85
C VAL A 23 25.98 -35.49 24.30
N CYS A 24 25.93 -35.27 25.62
CA CYS A 24 26.52 -34.14 26.27
C CYS A 24 28.00 -34.42 26.44
N GLU A 25 28.86 -33.60 25.90
CA GLU A 25 30.29 -33.56 26.30
C GLU A 25 30.64 -32.15 26.77
N SER A 26 30.97 -32.09 28.05
CA SER A 26 31.52 -30.97 28.79
C SER A 26 33.02 -30.94 28.56
N VAL A 27 33.58 -29.79 28.11
CA VAL A 27 35.01 -29.52 28.21
C VAL A 27 35.23 -28.21 28.97
N GLY A 28 35.92 -28.33 30.08
CA GLY A 28 36.31 -27.26 30.98
C GLY A 28 37.56 -26.45 30.51
N PRO A 29 38.05 -25.48 31.30
CA PRO A 29 38.82 -24.37 30.86
C PRO A 29 40.34 -24.61 30.85
N GLY A 30 41.03 -24.03 29.86
CA GLY A 30 42.49 -24.11 29.84
C GLY A 30 43.19 -23.11 28.92
N ALA A 31 43.86 -22.13 29.55
CA ALA A 31 45.08 -21.48 29.14
C ALA A 31 45.13 -20.46 28.00
N ASN A 32 45.39 -19.20 28.38
CA ASN A 32 46.03 -18.14 27.59
C ASN A 32 47.44 -18.53 27.11
N PRO A 33 47.97 -18.01 25.98
CA PRO A 33 49.04 -17.03 26.13
C PRO A 33 49.01 -15.82 25.15
N SER A 34 49.20 -14.67 25.73
CA SER A 34 50.05 -13.51 25.42
C SER A 34 50.41 -13.12 23.98
N ALA A 35 50.18 -11.84 23.71
CA ALA A 35 51.03 -10.83 23.09
C ALA A 35 51.06 -10.71 21.55
N GLY A 36 50.61 -9.56 21.09
CA GLY A 36 50.85 -8.98 19.80
C GLY A 36 50.09 -7.66 19.67
N ALA A 37 50.75 -6.57 20.04
CA ALA A 37 50.24 -5.21 19.90
C ALA A 37 50.19 -4.86 18.41
N ASP A 38 49.06 -4.29 17.94
CA ASP A 38 49.09 -3.35 16.84
C ASP A 38 48.01 -2.28 17.09
N ASP A 39 48.49 -1.04 17.07
CA ASP A 39 47.78 0.20 17.34
C ASP A 39 46.86 0.53 16.15
N GLY A 40 45.57 0.59 16.36
CA GLY A 40 44.59 1.05 15.38
C GLY A 40 43.33 1.53 16.12
N GLY A 41 43.25 2.83 16.34
CA GLY A 41 42.17 3.68 16.83
C GLY A 41 40.87 3.03 17.25
N ALA A 42 40.73 2.60 18.48
CA ALA A 42 39.48 2.25 19.11
C ALA A 42 38.73 3.55 19.50
N GLU A 43 37.75 3.96 18.68
CA GLU A 43 36.67 4.83 19.17
C GLU A 43 35.93 4.05 20.26
N GLY A 44 36.01 4.56 21.49
CA GLY A 44 35.52 3.92 22.69
C GLY A 44 34.08 3.47 22.63
N GLU A 45 33.90 2.18 22.70
CA GLU A 45 32.65 1.50 23.01
C GLU A 45 32.26 1.86 24.43
N LYS A 46 31.45 2.92 24.57
CA LYS A 46 30.79 3.21 25.84
C LYS A 46 29.65 2.19 25.97
N ASP A 47 29.86 1.23 26.84
CA ASP A 47 28.82 0.35 27.37
C ASP A 47 27.75 1.20 28.04
N ASP A 48 26.73 1.55 27.28
CA ASP A 48 25.59 2.30 27.77
C ASP A 48 24.58 1.36 28.43
N ALA A 49 24.05 1.81 29.56
CA ALA A 49 22.99 1.22 30.37
C ALA A 49 21.63 1.01 29.56
N ASN A 50 21.66 1.01 28.25
CA ASN A 50 20.54 1.01 27.34
C ASN A 50 20.43 -0.27 26.49
N GLY A 51 20.88 -1.40 26.99
CA GLY A 51 20.58 -2.70 26.38
C GLY A 51 21.28 -2.99 25.04
N GLY A 52 22.44 -2.42 24.75
CA GLY A 52 23.26 -2.78 23.58
C GLY A 52 22.77 -2.27 22.23
N TYR A 53 21.93 -1.23 22.20
CA TYR A 53 21.46 -0.60 20.94
C TYR A 53 22.38 0.54 20.52
N VAL A 54 22.75 0.53 19.23
CA VAL A 54 23.64 1.54 18.65
C VAL A 54 22.97 2.91 18.65
N ASP A 55 23.62 3.91 19.23
CA ASP A 55 23.24 5.32 19.07
C ASP A 55 23.66 5.81 17.68
N VAL A 56 22.74 6.44 16.95
CA VAL A 56 22.91 6.80 15.54
C VAL A 56 22.68 8.29 15.35
N GLY A 57 23.70 8.99 14.86
CA GLY A 57 23.61 10.40 14.49
C GLY A 57 22.81 10.64 13.20
N PHE A 58 22.59 11.92 12.87
CA PHE A 58 21.89 12.31 11.62
C PHE A 58 22.59 11.80 10.36
N GLY A 59 23.91 11.73 10.33
CA GLY A 59 24.68 11.14 9.21
C GLY A 59 24.39 9.66 8.99
N GLY A 60 24.21 8.89 10.08
CA GLY A 60 23.80 7.50 10.01
C GLY A 60 22.38 7.34 9.46
N ILE A 61 21.42 8.18 9.90
CA ILE A 61 20.06 8.20 9.37
C ILE A 61 20.10 8.54 7.87
N PHE A 62 20.83 9.60 7.49
CA PHE A 62 20.96 10.03 6.10
C PHE A 62 21.46 8.90 5.21
N ARG A 63 22.63 8.33 5.53
CA ARG A 63 23.26 7.28 4.71
C ARG A 63 22.35 6.08 4.48
N ASN A 64 21.68 5.62 5.55
CA ASN A 64 20.86 4.42 5.48
C ASN A 64 19.53 4.64 4.77
N PHE A 65 18.83 5.73 5.04
CA PHE A 65 17.54 6.00 4.40
C PHE A 65 17.69 6.51 2.97
N ALA A 66 18.73 7.27 2.63
CA ALA A 66 19.02 7.66 1.26
C ALA A 66 19.25 6.43 0.37
N LEU A 67 20.06 5.46 0.83
CA LEU A 67 20.26 4.22 0.09
C LEU A 67 18.98 3.38 0.02
N LEU A 68 18.24 3.30 1.12
CA LEU A 68 17.03 2.52 1.22
C LEU A 68 15.93 3.07 0.29
N GLY A 69 15.83 4.38 0.13
CA GLY A 69 14.92 5.02 -0.81
C GLY A 69 15.10 4.53 -2.26
N TRP A 70 16.34 4.21 -2.67
CA TRP A 70 16.64 3.65 -4.00
C TRP A 70 16.51 2.13 -4.10
N THR A 71 16.51 1.41 -3.00
CA THR A 71 16.61 -0.06 -3.00
C THR A 71 15.38 -0.77 -2.46
N ALA A 72 14.44 -0.04 -1.86
CA ALA A 72 13.23 -0.61 -1.28
C ALA A 72 12.13 -0.78 -2.32
N PHE A 73 12.13 -1.93 -2.98
CA PHE A 73 11.10 -2.35 -3.92
C PHE A 73 10.11 -3.33 -3.27
N GLY A 74 8.91 -3.49 -3.86
CA GLY A 74 7.96 -4.55 -3.49
C GLY A 74 6.85 -4.13 -2.55
N GLY A 75 6.67 -2.83 -2.33
CA GLY A 75 5.53 -2.25 -1.61
C GLY A 75 5.58 -2.40 -0.08
N PRO A 76 4.50 -2.03 0.63
CA PRO A 76 4.53 -1.82 2.09
C PRO A 76 5.01 -3.02 2.91
N ALA A 77 4.59 -4.23 2.54
CA ALA A 77 5.00 -5.45 3.29
C ALA A 77 6.50 -5.75 3.15
N ALA A 78 7.05 -5.52 1.94
CA ALA A 78 8.48 -5.68 1.70
C ALA A 78 9.29 -4.61 2.43
N HIS A 79 8.83 -3.35 2.42
CA HIS A 79 9.47 -2.24 3.15
C HIS A 79 9.60 -2.54 4.63
N ILE A 80 8.53 -3.03 5.28
CA ILE A 80 8.55 -3.40 6.70
C ILE A 80 9.56 -4.52 6.93
N GLY A 81 9.61 -5.53 6.05
CA GLY A 81 10.62 -6.60 6.11
C GLY A 81 12.06 -6.07 5.97
N PHE A 82 12.30 -5.09 5.09
CA PHE A 82 13.61 -4.44 4.96
C PHE A 82 13.96 -3.63 6.19
N PHE A 83 13.03 -2.85 6.75
CA PHE A 83 13.24 -2.10 7.98
C PHE A 83 13.59 -3.03 9.15
N GLN A 84 12.86 -4.14 9.33
CA GLN A 84 13.13 -5.12 10.37
C GLN A 84 14.52 -5.72 10.20
N LYS A 85 14.84 -6.23 9.01
CA LYS A 85 16.14 -6.84 8.73
C LYS A 85 17.28 -5.86 8.94
N GLN A 86 17.15 -4.63 8.44
CA GLN A 86 18.23 -3.64 8.49
C GLN A 86 18.38 -3.02 9.87
N PHE A 87 17.30 -2.52 10.48
CA PHE A 87 17.39 -1.71 11.69
C PHE A 87 17.27 -2.52 13.00
N VAL A 88 16.71 -3.72 12.95
CA VAL A 88 16.61 -4.61 14.11
C VAL A 88 17.72 -5.66 14.08
N GLU A 89 17.83 -6.42 12.99
CA GLU A 89 18.70 -7.61 12.94
C GLU A 89 20.16 -7.23 12.64
N GLN A 90 20.41 -6.37 11.64
CA GLN A 90 21.77 -6.05 11.19
C GLN A 90 22.39 -4.90 11.97
N MET A 91 21.69 -3.78 12.11
CA MET A 91 22.25 -2.54 12.69
C MET A 91 21.93 -2.36 14.17
N ARG A 92 21.01 -3.14 14.72
CA ARG A 92 20.59 -3.08 16.13
C ARG A 92 20.23 -1.66 16.60
N TRP A 93 19.50 -0.90 15.75
CA TRP A 93 19.04 0.42 16.13
C TRP A 93 17.94 0.35 17.19
N MET A 94 17.16 -0.72 17.20
CA MET A 94 16.07 -0.94 18.15
C MET A 94 15.82 -2.44 18.36
N SER A 95 15.11 -2.79 19.44
CA SER A 95 14.70 -4.17 19.68
C SER A 95 13.56 -4.58 18.76
N ALA A 96 13.39 -5.88 18.57
CA ALA A 96 12.24 -6.44 17.84
C ALA A 96 10.90 -6.04 18.51
N ALA A 97 10.87 -5.89 19.84
CA ALA A 97 9.70 -5.45 20.58
C ALA A 97 9.34 -4.00 20.26
N VAL A 98 10.30 -3.07 20.29
CA VAL A 98 10.11 -1.66 19.92
C VAL A 98 9.66 -1.55 18.45
N PHE A 99 10.30 -2.30 17.55
CA PHE A 99 9.91 -2.31 16.15
C PHE A 99 8.46 -2.78 15.96
N ALA A 100 8.06 -3.86 16.64
CA ALA A 100 6.68 -4.37 16.57
C ALA A 100 5.66 -3.37 17.15
N GLU A 101 6.03 -2.64 18.20
CA GLU A 101 5.19 -1.58 18.77
C GLU A 101 5.01 -0.41 17.80
N LEU A 102 6.09 0.07 17.17
CA LEU A 102 6.01 1.14 16.16
C LEU A 102 5.19 0.68 14.94
N LEU A 103 5.39 -0.56 14.50
CA LEU A 103 4.62 -1.12 13.40
C LEU A 103 3.14 -1.21 13.74
N ALA A 104 2.79 -1.65 14.96
CA ALA A 104 1.41 -1.70 15.41
C ALA A 104 0.79 -0.29 15.42
N LEU A 105 1.50 0.73 15.88
CA LEU A 105 1.06 2.12 15.80
C LEU A 105 0.78 2.55 14.36
N CYS A 106 1.74 2.34 13.45
CA CYS A 106 1.58 2.71 12.04
C CYS A 106 0.42 1.97 11.34
N GLN A 107 0.10 0.76 11.79
CA GLN A 107 -1.07 0.02 11.27
C GLN A 107 -2.39 0.48 11.84
N CYS A 108 -2.38 1.17 13.00
CA CYS A 108 -3.57 1.72 13.62
C CYS A 108 -3.98 3.07 13.08
N LEU A 109 -3.04 3.83 12.62
CA LEU A 109 -3.27 5.18 12.12
C LEU A 109 -3.69 5.11 10.65
N PRO A 110 -4.59 6.00 10.21
CA PRO A 110 -4.81 6.14 8.78
C PRO A 110 -3.55 6.68 8.10
N GLY A 111 -3.34 6.25 6.88
CA GLY A 111 -2.19 6.63 6.07
C GLY A 111 -1.29 5.46 5.64
N PRO A 112 -0.22 5.76 4.89
CA PRO A 112 0.70 4.75 4.36
C PRO A 112 1.62 4.20 5.46
N SER A 113 1.30 3.04 6.02
CA SER A 113 1.98 2.45 7.19
C SER A 113 3.49 2.28 7.01
N SER A 114 3.99 1.91 5.82
CA SER A 114 5.43 1.80 5.58
C SER A 114 6.13 3.16 5.59
N THR A 115 5.47 4.19 5.09
CA THR A 115 5.97 5.56 5.16
C THR A 115 5.96 6.06 6.60
N GLN A 116 4.84 5.91 7.31
CA GLN A 116 4.76 6.25 8.73
C GLN A 116 5.85 5.55 9.54
N MET A 117 6.15 4.28 9.23
CA MET A 117 7.22 3.53 9.89
C MET A 117 8.61 4.14 9.60
N SER A 118 8.87 4.64 8.39
CA SER A 118 10.14 5.32 8.07
C SER A 118 10.32 6.58 8.90
N PHE A 119 9.26 7.39 9.08
CA PHE A 119 9.27 8.55 9.97
C PHE A 119 9.45 8.14 11.44
N ALA A 120 8.75 7.11 11.91
CA ALA A 120 8.80 6.64 13.29
C ALA A 120 10.19 6.12 13.69
N ILE A 121 10.88 5.40 12.79
CA ILE A 121 12.25 4.88 13.05
C ILE A 121 13.23 6.04 13.26
N GLY A 122 13.21 7.05 12.39
CA GLY A 122 14.08 8.22 12.55
C GLY A 122 13.73 9.05 13.78
N THR A 123 12.43 9.17 14.10
CA THR A 123 11.96 9.85 15.31
C THR A 123 12.42 9.13 16.57
N PHE A 124 12.39 7.82 16.59
CA PHE A 124 12.91 7.02 17.70
C PHE A 124 14.39 7.30 17.96
N LYS A 125 15.19 7.58 16.92
CA LYS A 125 16.63 7.83 17.05
C LYS A 125 16.98 9.29 17.35
N ARG A 126 16.37 10.25 16.67
CA ARG A 126 16.75 11.68 16.73
C ARG A 126 15.56 12.64 16.78
N GLY A 127 14.45 12.21 17.36
CA GLY A 127 13.25 13.05 17.50
C GLY A 127 12.64 13.45 16.14
N VAL A 128 11.87 14.53 16.13
CA VAL A 128 11.12 15.00 14.96
C VAL A 128 12.02 15.20 13.73
N LEU A 129 13.18 15.84 13.91
CA LEU A 129 14.11 16.10 12.79
C LEU A 129 14.67 14.81 12.20
N GLY A 130 14.99 13.81 13.06
CA GLY A 130 15.42 12.50 12.61
C GLY A 130 14.32 11.78 11.82
N GLY A 131 13.07 11.90 12.27
CA GLY A 131 11.90 11.38 11.58
C GLY A 131 11.66 12.04 10.23
N LEU A 132 11.69 13.37 10.16
CA LEU A 132 11.56 14.10 8.90
C LEU A 132 12.66 13.70 7.91
N LEU A 133 13.90 13.63 8.37
CA LEU A 133 15.03 13.23 7.53
C LEU A 133 14.85 11.81 6.97
N SER A 134 14.54 10.83 7.81
CA SER A 134 14.37 9.45 7.37
C SER A 134 13.17 9.27 6.43
N GLY A 135 12.04 9.89 6.75
CA GLY A 135 10.82 9.78 5.95
C GLY A 135 10.98 10.41 4.57
N VAL A 136 11.54 11.63 4.48
CA VAL A 136 11.78 12.31 3.19
C VAL A 136 12.79 11.52 2.36
N LEU A 137 13.90 11.06 2.95
CA LEU A 137 14.91 10.28 2.24
C LEU A 137 14.40 8.91 1.75
N PHE A 138 13.41 8.35 2.39
CA PHE A 138 12.78 7.13 1.92
C PHE A 138 11.89 7.33 0.69
N GLN A 139 11.34 8.52 0.50
CA GLN A 139 10.35 8.82 -0.51
C GLN A 139 10.91 9.53 -1.75
N TYR A 140 11.98 10.34 -1.59
CA TYR A 140 12.43 11.26 -2.62
C TYR A 140 12.78 10.63 -3.98
N PRO A 141 13.35 9.41 -4.07
CA PRO A 141 13.68 8.84 -5.39
C PRO A 141 12.43 8.59 -6.22
N GLY A 142 11.43 7.93 -5.60
CA GLY A 142 10.15 7.68 -6.27
C GLY A 142 9.39 8.97 -6.58
N PHE A 143 9.43 9.96 -5.67
CA PHE A 143 8.84 11.27 -5.91
C PHE A 143 9.45 11.94 -7.16
N ILE A 144 10.78 12.03 -7.26
CA ILE A 144 11.44 12.69 -8.39
C ILE A 144 11.15 11.96 -9.70
N ILE A 145 11.34 10.63 -9.72
CA ILE A 145 11.15 9.85 -10.95
C ILE A 145 9.71 9.93 -11.44
N LEU A 146 8.74 9.75 -10.53
CA LEU A 146 7.33 9.78 -10.90
C LEU A 146 6.84 11.20 -11.25
N THR A 147 7.41 12.25 -10.67
CA THR A 147 7.16 13.62 -11.10
C THR A 147 7.63 13.85 -12.54
N ILE A 148 8.82 13.40 -12.89
CA ILE A 148 9.34 13.54 -14.26
C ILE A 148 8.47 12.76 -15.25
N LEU A 149 8.16 11.50 -14.93
CA LEU A 149 7.34 10.65 -15.80
C LEU A 149 5.91 11.19 -15.97
N GLY A 150 5.32 11.73 -14.90
CA GLY A 150 4.00 12.35 -14.96
C GLY A 150 3.99 13.67 -15.73
N TYR A 151 5.05 14.48 -15.61
CA TYR A 151 5.18 15.73 -16.36
C TYR A 151 5.12 15.52 -17.88
N TYR A 152 5.68 14.42 -18.36
CA TYR A 152 5.66 14.02 -19.77
C TYR A 152 4.58 12.96 -20.08
N ALA A 153 3.57 12.81 -19.20
CA ALA A 153 2.56 11.75 -19.38
C ALA A 153 1.77 11.88 -20.69
N ASP A 154 1.45 13.10 -21.11
CA ASP A 154 0.77 13.35 -22.38
C ASP A 154 1.63 12.96 -23.59
N ASP A 155 2.94 13.13 -23.52
CA ASP A 155 3.87 12.82 -24.60
C ASP A 155 4.01 11.32 -24.87
N TRP A 156 3.76 10.47 -23.86
CA TRP A 156 3.97 9.01 -24.01
C TRP A 156 2.73 8.17 -23.66
N ALA A 157 1.77 8.69 -22.90
CA ALA A 157 0.54 8.01 -22.50
C ALA A 157 -0.73 8.79 -22.89
N GLY A 158 -0.61 9.87 -23.66
CA GLY A 158 -1.74 10.62 -24.20
C GLY A 158 -2.51 9.82 -25.26
N ALA A 159 -3.82 9.99 -25.34
CA ALA A 159 -4.71 9.23 -26.22
C ALA A 159 -4.28 9.29 -27.70
N ASP A 160 -3.88 10.47 -28.19
CA ASP A 160 -3.45 10.68 -29.58
C ASP A 160 -2.14 9.91 -29.89
N VAL A 161 -1.22 9.89 -28.93
CA VAL A 161 0.06 9.18 -29.06
C VAL A 161 -0.17 7.68 -29.06
N LEU A 162 -1.00 7.19 -28.14
CA LEU A 162 -1.35 5.76 -28.06
C LEU A 162 -2.13 5.29 -29.30
N ALA A 163 -2.97 6.16 -29.90
CA ALA A 163 -3.64 5.83 -31.17
C ALA A 163 -2.65 5.72 -32.35
N LYS A 164 -1.61 6.56 -32.35
CA LYS A 164 -0.61 6.60 -33.42
C LYS A 164 0.41 5.46 -33.34
N TYR A 165 0.75 5.02 -32.11
CA TYR A 165 1.80 4.02 -31.88
C TYR A 165 1.24 2.78 -31.15
N PRO A 166 0.72 1.75 -31.89
CA PRO A 166 0.12 0.57 -31.28
C PRO A 166 1.05 -0.20 -30.33
N GLY A 167 2.36 -0.22 -30.60
CA GLY A 167 3.34 -0.83 -29.69
C GLY A 167 3.44 -0.10 -28.37
N LEU A 168 3.31 1.23 -28.35
CA LEU A 168 3.30 2.03 -27.13
C LEU A 168 1.99 1.84 -26.36
N ALA A 169 0.86 1.80 -27.05
CA ALA A 169 -0.43 1.47 -26.44
C ALA A 169 -0.40 0.09 -25.78
N GLY A 170 0.18 -0.90 -26.46
CA GLY A 170 0.42 -2.22 -25.91
C GLY A 170 1.35 -2.20 -24.68
N PHE A 171 2.40 -1.40 -24.70
CA PHE A 171 3.31 -1.23 -23.58
C PHE A 171 2.60 -0.68 -22.34
N VAL A 172 1.83 0.40 -22.49
CA VAL A 172 1.04 1.02 -21.41
C VAL A 172 0.01 0.03 -20.85
N SER A 173 -0.72 -0.66 -21.73
CA SER A 173 -1.68 -1.68 -21.33
C SER A 173 -1.02 -2.85 -20.59
N GLY A 174 0.18 -3.25 -21.01
CA GLY A 174 0.97 -4.28 -20.34
C GLY A 174 1.48 -3.86 -18.96
N LEU A 175 1.91 -2.60 -18.81
CA LEU A 175 2.25 -2.01 -17.50
C LEU A 175 1.04 -2.05 -16.55
N SER A 176 -0.12 -1.64 -17.04
CA SER A 176 -1.37 -1.60 -16.28
C SER A 176 -1.78 -2.99 -15.80
N ALA A 177 -1.76 -3.96 -16.72
CA ALA A 177 -2.08 -5.36 -16.43
C ALA A 177 -1.14 -5.97 -15.38
N ALA A 178 0.16 -5.72 -15.51
CA ALA A 178 1.16 -6.16 -14.53
C ALA A 178 0.99 -5.46 -13.17
N GLY A 179 0.67 -4.17 -13.17
CA GLY A 179 0.37 -3.40 -11.95
C GLY A 179 -0.79 -4.00 -11.16
N VAL A 180 -1.91 -4.27 -11.83
CA VAL A 180 -3.09 -4.92 -11.22
C VAL A 180 -2.73 -6.30 -10.67
N ALA A 181 -1.93 -7.08 -11.40
CA ALA A 181 -1.48 -8.40 -10.95
C ALA A 181 -0.64 -8.36 -9.67
N LEU A 182 0.23 -7.34 -9.53
CA LEU A 182 1.01 -7.12 -8.31
C LEU A 182 0.12 -6.73 -7.12
N VAL A 183 -0.91 -5.92 -7.35
CA VAL A 183 -1.91 -5.58 -6.31
C VAL A 183 -2.66 -6.84 -5.86
N ALA A 184 -3.07 -7.70 -6.81
CA ALA A 184 -3.71 -8.97 -6.51
C ALA A 184 -2.82 -9.90 -5.68
N THR A 185 -1.54 -10.00 -6.04
CA THR A 185 -0.55 -10.77 -5.25
C THR A 185 -0.42 -10.23 -3.83
N ALA A 186 -0.37 -8.90 -3.67
CA ALA A 186 -0.31 -8.26 -2.36
C ALA A 186 -1.57 -8.53 -1.52
N ALA A 187 -2.76 -8.49 -2.14
CA ALA A 187 -4.04 -8.79 -1.50
C ALA A 187 -4.05 -10.22 -0.93
N ILE A 188 -3.63 -11.21 -1.71
CA ILE A 188 -3.56 -12.61 -1.28
C ILE A 188 -2.54 -12.78 -0.13
N ASN A 189 -1.35 -12.18 -0.26
CA ASN A 189 -0.32 -12.29 0.78
C ASN A 189 -0.77 -11.65 2.10
N LEU A 190 -1.43 -10.48 2.06
CA LEU A 190 -2.01 -9.84 3.24
C LEU A 190 -3.18 -10.67 3.81
N GLY A 191 -4.06 -11.20 2.95
CA GLY A 191 -5.16 -12.06 3.35
C GLY A 191 -4.67 -13.27 4.13
N ASN A 192 -3.67 -13.98 3.60
CA ASN A 192 -3.06 -15.14 4.26
C ASN A 192 -2.38 -14.78 5.59
N LYS A 193 -1.82 -13.58 5.72
CA LYS A 193 -1.13 -13.12 6.92
C LYS A 193 -2.09 -12.63 8.01
N LEU A 194 -3.13 -11.90 7.64
CA LEU A 194 -4.01 -11.17 8.56
C LEU A 194 -5.34 -11.87 8.83
N CYS A 195 -5.88 -12.61 7.86
CA CYS A 195 -7.15 -13.34 8.00
C CYS A 195 -6.90 -14.82 8.27
N LYS A 196 -6.52 -15.17 9.50
CA LYS A 196 -6.15 -16.54 9.88
C LYS A 196 -7.36 -17.39 10.29
N ASP A 197 -8.32 -16.80 10.95
CA ASP A 197 -9.52 -17.46 11.47
C ASP A 197 -10.75 -17.22 10.56
N THR A 198 -11.80 -18.03 10.77
CA THR A 198 -13.04 -17.95 9.99
C THR A 198 -13.71 -16.58 10.12
N ASP A 199 -13.65 -15.96 11.29
CA ASP A 199 -14.30 -14.69 11.55
C ASP A 199 -13.64 -13.57 10.75
N THR A 200 -12.31 -13.50 10.74
CA THR A 200 -11.58 -12.49 9.95
C THR A 200 -11.72 -12.72 8.44
N LYS A 201 -11.79 -13.98 7.99
CA LYS A 201 -12.10 -14.29 6.58
C LYS A 201 -13.51 -13.84 6.20
N PHE A 202 -14.49 -14.07 7.09
CA PHE A 202 -15.87 -13.64 6.88
C PHE A 202 -15.97 -12.10 6.82
N ILE A 203 -15.34 -11.38 7.75
CA ILE A 203 -15.28 -9.91 7.74
C ILE A 203 -14.66 -9.40 6.43
N ALA A 204 -13.55 -10.01 5.97
CA ALA A 204 -12.91 -9.63 4.72
C ALA A 204 -13.82 -9.88 3.51
N ALA A 205 -14.52 -11.01 3.47
CA ALA A 205 -15.46 -11.32 2.39
C ALA A 205 -16.63 -10.32 2.35
N VAL A 206 -17.24 -10.02 3.50
CA VAL A 206 -18.33 -9.04 3.58
C VAL A 206 -17.85 -7.64 3.18
N ALA A 207 -16.67 -7.21 3.66
CA ALA A 207 -16.10 -5.93 3.28
C ALA A 207 -15.81 -5.85 1.78
N CYS A 208 -15.32 -6.92 1.16
CA CYS A 208 -15.11 -7.01 -0.28
C CYS A 208 -16.44 -6.88 -1.06
N ILE A 209 -17.45 -7.67 -0.71
CA ILE A 209 -18.76 -7.68 -1.39
C ILE A 209 -19.41 -6.30 -1.30
N VAL A 210 -19.50 -5.74 -0.07
CA VAL A 210 -20.18 -4.47 0.15
C VAL A 210 -19.48 -3.33 -0.57
N SER A 211 -18.13 -3.26 -0.51
CA SER A 211 -17.38 -2.19 -1.17
C SER A 211 -17.32 -2.32 -2.69
N THR A 212 -17.48 -3.54 -3.23
CA THR A 212 -17.61 -3.75 -4.68
C THR A 212 -18.98 -3.30 -5.19
N TYR A 213 -20.03 -3.48 -4.36
CA TYR A 213 -21.40 -3.10 -4.72
C TYR A 213 -21.66 -1.60 -4.49
N TYR A 214 -21.19 -1.05 -3.37
CA TYR A 214 -21.37 0.36 -3.02
C TYR A 214 -20.03 1.10 -3.11
N VAL A 215 -19.77 1.73 -4.25
CA VAL A 215 -18.55 2.49 -4.50
C VAL A 215 -18.74 3.92 -4.01
N THR A 216 -18.66 4.12 -2.68
CA THR A 216 -18.77 5.45 -2.05
C THR A 216 -17.69 5.63 -1.00
N GLY A 217 -17.06 6.82 -0.95
CA GLY A 217 -15.90 7.06 -0.08
C GLY A 217 -16.14 6.83 1.41
N TRP A 218 -17.36 7.05 1.91
CA TRP A 218 -17.70 6.88 3.33
C TRP A 218 -17.91 5.42 3.75
N ILE A 219 -18.15 4.49 2.81
CA ILE A 219 -18.37 3.08 3.12
C ILE A 219 -17.09 2.42 3.66
N PHE A 220 -15.92 2.87 3.21
CA PHE A 220 -14.63 2.30 3.63
C PHE A 220 -14.39 2.45 5.13
N PRO A 221 -14.42 3.67 5.73
CA PRO A 221 -14.27 3.81 7.17
C PRO A 221 -15.38 3.11 7.96
N LEU A 222 -16.61 3.06 7.43
CA LEU A 222 -17.72 2.34 8.07
C LEU A 222 -17.44 0.83 8.15
N LEU A 223 -16.99 0.21 7.06
CA LEU A 223 -16.65 -1.22 7.04
C LEU A 223 -15.47 -1.56 7.96
N LEU A 224 -14.49 -0.68 8.05
CA LEU A 224 -13.38 -0.83 9.00
C LEU A 224 -13.90 -0.80 10.44
N LEU A 225 -14.74 0.17 10.77
CA LEU A 225 -15.34 0.29 12.11
C LEU A 225 -16.19 -0.93 12.45
N LEU A 226 -17.08 -1.36 11.56
CA LEU A 226 -17.95 -2.52 11.77
C LEU A 226 -17.15 -3.81 11.98
N GLY A 227 -16.10 -4.05 11.16
CA GLY A 227 -15.22 -5.19 11.33
C GLY A 227 -14.47 -5.16 12.66
N GLY A 228 -13.99 -3.98 13.07
CA GLY A 228 -13.38 -3.78 14.40
C GLY A 228 -14.37 -4.07 15.54
N LEU A 229 -15.58 -3.53 15.47
CA LEU A 229 -16.64 -3.78 16.47
C LEU A 229 -17.03 -5.26 16.52
N MET A 230 -17.16 -5.93 15.37
CA MET A 230 -17.49 -7.36 15.33
C MET A 230 -16.45 -8.19 16.11
N THR A 231 -15.17 -7.95 15.92
CA THR A 231 -14.13 -8.66 16.69
C THR A 231 -14.07 -8.23 18.13
N TYR A 232 -14.40 -6.98 18.44
CA TYR A 232 -14.50 -6.49 19.82
C TYR A 232 -15.59 -7.23 20.61
N PHE A 233 -16.77 -7.39 20.07
CA PHE A 233 -17.88 -8.07 20.75
C PHE A 233 -17.72 -9.59 20.77
N LYS A 234 -17.21 -10.19 19.69
CA LYS A 234 -17.10 -11.64 19.57
C LYS A 234 -15.92 -12.23 20.34
N ARG A 235 -14.80 -11.53 20.39
CA ARG A 235 -13.63 -11.93 21.15
C ARG A 235 -13.78 -11.43 22.58
N GLY A 236 -14.01 -12.34 23.53
CA GLY A 236 -14.06 -12.03 24.96
C GLY A 236 -12.82 -11.26 25.47
N PRO A 237 -12.74 -10.91 26.75
CA PRO A 237 -11.56 -10.30 27.33
C PRO A 237 -10.31 -11.10 26.94
N LEU A 238 -9.29 -10.42 26.44
CA LEU A 238 -8.01 -11.08 26.18
C LEU A 238 -7.52 -11.70 27.50
N PRO A 239 -7.12 -12.97 27.52
CA PRO A 239 -6.53 -13.53 28.72
C PRO A 239 -5.38 -12.63 29.14
N ALA A 240 -5.25 -12.42 30.44
CA ALA A 240 -4.15 -11.65 31.04
C ALA A 240 -2.82 -12.42 30.89
N SER A 241 -2.55 -12.88 29.66
CA SER A 241 -1.37 -13.66 29.34
C SER A 241 -0.22 -12.74 29.02
N SER A 242 0.76 -12.80 29.87
CA SER A 242 2.16 -12.49 29.59
C SER A 242 2.43 -11.08 29.03
N THR A 243 1.87 -10.06 29.61
CA THR A 243 2.67 -8.84 29.74
C THR A 243 3.74 -9.15 30.79
N GLY A 244 4.70 -10.00 30.39
CA GLY A 244 5.89 -10.19 31.17
C GLY A 244 6.48 -8.83 31.49
N ASP A 245 7.10 -8.73 32.63
CA ASP A 245 7.75 -7.56 33.24
C ASP A 245 8.75 -6.80 32.34
N ASP A 246 8.99 -7.31 31.12
CA ASP A 246 9.79 -6.67 30.06
C ASP A 246 9.17 -5.38 29.50
N SER A 247 7.85 -5.18 29.64
CA SER A 247 7.20 -3.94 29.17
C SER A 247 7.50 -2.73 30.07
N LYS A 248 7.92 -2.95 31.31
CA LYS A 248 8.37 -1.87 32.23
C LYS A 248 9.81 -1.43 31.94
N LYS A 249 10.61 -2.26 31.27
CA LYS A 249 12.00 -1.96 30.92
C LYS A 249 12.19 -1.38 29.52
N SER A 250 11.22 -1.48 28.62
CA SER A 250 11.32 -0.79 27.33
C SER A 250 11.00 0.70 27.55
N GLY A 251 12.04 1.45 27.86
CA GLY A 251 11.99 2.90 28.07
C GLY A 251 11.68 3.69 26.80
N VAL A 252 10.57 3.36 26.09
CA VAL A 252 10.02 4.16 24.98
C VAL A 252 9.28 5.38 25.59
N SER A 253 9.96 6.12 26.46
CA SER A 253 9.37 7.29 27.12
C SER A 253 9.70 8.62 26.44
N TYR A 254 10.53 8.65 25.37
CA TYR A 254 10.98 9.92 24.81
C TYR A 254 11.22 9.86 23.30
N PHE A 255 10.18 10.11 22.54
CA PHE A 255 10.32 10.35 21.09
C PHE A 255 10.73 11.80 20.76
N GLY A 256 11.10 12.61 21.74
CA GLY A 256 11.47 14.01 21.54
C GLY A 256 10.29 14.89 21.05
N VAL A 257 9.06 14.37 21.08
CA VAL A 257 7.84 15.12 20.71
C VAL A 257 7.08 15.46 21.98
N ASN A 258 6.87 16.77 22.21
CA ASN A 258 6.06 17.24 23.33
C ASN A 258 4.58 16.86 23.11
N ARG A 259 3.88 16.44 24.19
CA ARG A 259 2.44 16.10 24.14
C ARG A 259 1.56 17.25 23.62
N TYR A 260 1.91 18.50 23.93
CA TYR A 260 1.18 19.67 23.39
C TYR A 260 1.35 19.76 21.87
N VAL A 261 2.58 19.61 21.37
CA VAL A 261 2.85 19.58 19.92
C VAL A 261 2.11 18.41 19.26
N GLY A 262 2.11 17.24 19.89
CA GLY A 262 1.35 16.09 19.42
C GLY A 262 -0.16 16.37 19.33
N GLY A 263 -0.74 16.96 20.39
CA GLY A 263 -2.14 17.36 20.39
C GLY A 263 -2.48 18.38 19.30
N VAL A 264 -1.64 19.39 19.13
CA VAL A 264 -1.80 20.39 18.05
C VAL A 264 -1.76 19.75 16.66
N LEU A 265 -0.85 18.81 16.42
CA LEU A 265 -0.77 18.11 15.12
C LEU A 265 -2.02 17.28 14.82
N VAL A 266 -2.55 16.56 15.82
CA VAL A 266 -3.80 15.80 15.66
C VAL A 266 -4.99 16.74 15.42
N ALA A 267 -5.06 17.86 16.16
CA ALA A 267 -6.09 18.87 15.94
C ALA A 267 -5.97 19.52 14.53
N ALA A 268 -4.76 19.88 14.12
CA ALA A 268 -4.50 20.44 12.80
C ALA A 268 -4.86 19.46 11.68
N TRP A 269 -4.55 18.15 11.84
CA TRP A 269 -4.99 17.12 10.90
C TRP A 269 -6.51 17.14 10.69
N LEU A 270 -7.28 17.20 11.76
CA LEU A 270 -8.74 17.22 11.68
C LEU A 270 -9.27 18.55 11.10
N VAL A 271 -8.69 19.68 11.52
CA VAL A 271 -9.07 21.01 11.00
C VAL A 271 -8.83 21.10 9.50
N VAL A 272 -7.66 20.68 9.02
CA VAL A 272 -7.35 20.70 7.58
C VAL A 272 -8.31 19.80 6.81
N LEU A 273 -8.67 18.63 7.35
CA LEU A 273 -9.64 17.74 6.72
C LEU A 273 -11.03 18.40 6.62
N VAL A 274 -11.55 18.94 7.72
CA VAL A 274 -12.90 19.54 7.74
C VAL A 274 -12.97 20.82 6.91
N VAL A 275 -11.98 21.71 7.07
CA VAL A 275 -11.90 22.96 6.32
C VAL A 275 -11.68 22.68 4.83
N GLY A 276 -10.82 21.72 4.48
CA GLY A 276 -10.60 21.32 3.09
C GLY A 276 -11.89 20.87 2.42
N ILE A 277 -12.64 19.97 3.05
CA ILE A 277 -13.94 19.50 2.53
C ILE A 277 -14.93 20.67 2.37
N ALA A 278 -15.02 21.56 3.36
CA ALA A 278 -15.92 22.71 3.31
C ALA A 278 -15.55 23.68 2.20
N LEU A 279 -14.26 23.99 2.02
CA LEU A 279 -13.76 24.87 0.96
C LEU A 279 -13.99 24.26 -0.43
N ARG A 280 -13.74 22.97 -0.61
CA ARG A 280 -14.01 22.28 -1.88
C ARG A 280 -15.49 22.38 -2.28
N GLN A 281 -16.41 22.23 -1.32
CA GLN A 281 -17.85 22.35 -1.58
C GLN A 281 -18.28 23.80 -1.89
N ALA A 282 -17.53 24.80 -1.42
CA ALA A 282 -17.83 26.22 -1.59
C ALA A 282 -17.16 26.84 -2.83
N THR A 283 -16.29 26.10 -3.53
CA THR A 283 -15.48 26.62 -4.64
C THR A 283 -15.64 25.78 -5.90
N ASP A 284 -15.60 26.44 -7.07
CA ASP A 284 -15.60 25.75 -8.35
C ASP A 284 -14.20 25.25 -8.70
N TYR A 285 -14.14 24.07 -9.32
CA TYR A 285 -12.89 23.44 -9.76
C TYR A 285 -12.10 24.32 -10.75
N ALA A 286 -12.81 25.00 -11.67
CA ALA A 286 -12.16 25.82 -12.68
C ALA A 286 -11.30 26.96 -12.09
N ASP A 287 -11.75 27.53 -10.96
CA ASP A 287 -11.10 28.69 -10.32
C ASP A 287 -10.06 28.28 -9.26
N TYR A 288 -10.23 27.10 -8.65
CA TYR A 288 -9.41 26.67 -7.48
C TYR A 288 -8.88 25.24 -7.64
N LYS A 289 -8.27 24.91 -8.78
CA LYS A 289 -7.79 23.55 -9.10
C LYS A 289 -6.86 22.98 -8.05
N GLU A 290 -5.89 23.76 -7.57
CA GLU A 290 -4.90 23.35 -6.59
C GLU A 290 -5.53 22.97 -5.24
N LEU A 291 -6.58 23.70 -4.84
CA LEU A 291 -7.33 23.38 -3.62
C LEU A 291 -8.05 22.04 -3.77
N HIS A 292 -8.69 21.81 -4.91
CA HIS A 292 -9.40 20.56 -5.19
C HIS A 292 -8.43 19.37 -5.26
N TRP A 293 -7.25 19.53 -5.87
CA TRP A 293 -6.20 18.50 -5.87
C TRP A 293 -5.72 18.21 -4.46
N PHE A 294 -5.36 19.25 -3.69
CA PHE A 294 -4.91 19.09 -2.31
C PHE A 294 -5.95 18.38 -1.45
N GLU A 295 -7.21 18.83 -1.49
CA GLU A 295 -8.29 18.28 -0.67
C GLU A 295 -8.54 16.80 -1.01
N SER A 296 -8.69 16.44 -2.28
CA SER A 296 -8.94 15.06 -2.71
C SER A 296 -7.84 14.11 -2.23
N PHE A 297 -6.58 14.51 -2.38
CA PHE A 297 -5.46 13.70 -1.92
C PHE A 297 -5.34 13.70 -0.39
N TYR A 298 -5.60 14.84 0.29
CA TYR A 298 -5.56 14.94 1.74
C TYR A 298 -6.67 14.10 2.39
N ARG A 299 -7.88 14.22 1.92
CA ARG A 299 -9.01 13.43 2.38
C ARG A 299 -8.77 11.94 2.17
N THR A 300 -8.29 11.58 0.99
CA THR A 300 -7.91 10.21 0.69
C THR A 300 -6.82 9.71 1.66
N GLY A 301 -5.73 10.46 1.85
CA GLY A 301 -4.66 10.12 2.79
C GLY A 301 -5.11 10.05 4.26
N ALA A 302 -6.13 10.84 4.64
CA ALA A 302 -6.66 10.88 6.00
C ALA A 302 -7.59 9.71 6.36
N ILE A 303 -8.19 9.03 5.37
CA ILE A 303 -9.17 7.96 5.61
C ILE A 303 -8.68 6.57 5.21
N ILE A 304 -7.45 6.44 4.71
CA ILE A 304 -6.89 5.16 4.30
C ILE A 304 -6.42 4.35 5.51
N TRP A 305 -6.84 3.09 5.57
CA TRP A 305 -6.40 2.12 6.55
C TRP A 305 -5.92 0.84 5.86
N GLY A 306 -4.97 0.15 6.46
CA GLY A 306 -4.57 -1.20 6.01
C GLY A 306 -3.56 -1.26 4.87
N GLY A 307 -3.09 -0.13 4.33
CA GLY A 307 -2.01 -0.11 3.35
C GLY A 307 -2.36 0.53 2.00
N GLY A 308 -1.34 0.74 1.17
CA GLY A 308 -1.40 1.52 -0.07
C GLY A 308 -2.37 1.05 -1.15
N GLN A 309 -2.79 -0.19 -1.08
CA GLN A 309 -3.62 -0.80 -2.12
C GLN A 309 -5.09 -0.35 -2.05
N VAL A 310 -5.58 -0.04 -0.85
CA VAL A 310 -6.97 0.42 -0.63
C VAL A 310 -7.22 1.80 -1.23
N VAL A 311 -6.16 2.58 -1.39
CA VAL A 311 -6.23 3.95 -1.90
C VAL A 311 -6.52 4.03 -3.39
N LEU A 312 -6.10 3.03 -4.13
CA LEU A 312 -6.03 3.11 -5.59
C LEU A 312 -7.39 3.33 -6.26
N PRO A 313 -8.47 2.56 -5.94
CA PRO A 313 -9.77 2.84 -6.53
C PRO A 313 -10.35 4.17 -6.04
N LEU A 314 -10.05 4.58 -4.82
CA LEU A 314 -10.50 5.88 -4.32
C LEU A 314 -9.81 7.02 -5.08
N LEU A 315 -8.50 6.94 -5.30
CA LEU A 315 -7.77 7.91 -6.12
C LEU A 315 -8.25 7.89 -7.57
N GLN A 316 -8.50 6.72 -8.16
CA GLN A 316 -9.03 6.63 -9.51
C GLN A 316 -10.35 7.40 -9.64
N HIS A 317 -11.27 7.23 -8.71
CA HIS A 317 -12.54 7.96 -8.69
C HIS A 317 -12.39 9.47 -8.46
N GLU A 318 -11.33 9.90 -7.80
CA GLU A 318 -11.06 11.33 -7.57
C GLU A 318 -10.42 12.01 -8.79
N VAL A 319 -9.60 11.29 -9.54
CA VAL A 319 -8.85 11.86 -10.68
C VAL A 319 -9.51 11.60 -12.03
N VAL A 320 -10.29 10.51 -12.15
CA VAL A 320 -11.11 10.18 -13.30
C VAL A 320 -12.58 10.28 -12.90
N HIS A 321 -13.28 11.28 -13.39
CA HIS A 321 -14.68 11.51 -13.03
C HIS A 321 -15.59 10.71 -13.93
N TYR A 322 -16.33 9.79 -13.34
CA TYR A 322 -17.35 9.00 -14.02
C TYR A 322 -18.72 9.60 -13.75
N GLU A 323 -19.45 9.88 -14.80
CA GLU A 323 -20.86 10.23 -14.73
C GLU A 323 -21.73 9.09 -15.29
N SER A 324 -22.93 8.99 -14.80
CA SER A 324 -23.90 8.02 -15.33
C SER A 324 -25.21 8.72 -15.61
N CYS A 325 -25.75 8.44 -16.77
CA CYS A 325 -27.00 8.97 -17.25
C CYS A 325 -27.88 7.83 -17.81
N CYS A 326 -29.12 8.14 -18.09
CA CYS A 326 -30.04 7.19 -18.68
C CYS A 326 -30.39 7.64 -20.11
N THR A 327 -30.58 6.70 -21.01
CA THR A 327 -30.80 6.98 -22.44
C THR A 327 -32.17 7.61 -22.78
N ASP A 328 -32.99 7.95 -21.77
CA ASP A 328 -34.14 8.85 -21.89
C ASP A 328 -33.71 10.32 -22.01
N ASP A 329 -32.52 10.67 -21.58
CA ASP A 329 -31.90 11.98 -21.84
C ASP A 329 -31.24 11.98 -23.23
N ALA A 330 -31.57 12.97 -24.05
CA ALA A 330 -31.04 13.11 -25.41
C ALA A 330 -29.49 13.22 -25.45
N ALA A 331 -28.88 13.90 -24.45
CA ALA A 331 -27.43 14.00 -24.35
C ALA A 331 -26.79 12.66 -23.97
N CYS A 332 -27.47 11.86 -23.15
CA CYS A 332 -27.04 10.52 -22.81
C CYS A 332 -27.15 9.55 -23.97
N LEU A 333 -28.24 9.65 -24.74
CA LEU A 333 -28.45 8.83 -25.90
C LEU A 333 -27.37 9.05 -26.96
N THR A 334 -26.99 10.29 -27.21
CA THR A 334 -25.86 10.61 -28.12
C THR A 334 -24.54 10.04 -27.63
N THR A 335 -24.28 10.08 -26.33
CA THR A 335 -23.07 9.48 -25.69
C THR A 335 -23.07 7.97 -25.84
N TYR A 336 -24.23 7.33 -25.67
CA TYR A 336 -24.39 5.89 -25.82
C TYR A 336 -24.22 5.46 -27.28
N GLU A 337 -24.88 6.14 -28.24
CA GLU A 337 -24.78 5.87 -29.67
C GLU A 337 -23.38 6.10 -30.22
N ALA A 338 -22.64 7.07 -29.67
CA ALA A 338 -21.23 7.31 -29.98
C ALA A 338 -20.27 6.25 -29.42
N GLY A 339 -20.77 5.28 -28.63
CA GLY A 339 -19.95 4.23 -28.02
C GLY A 339 -19.01 4.72 -26.93
N LEU A 340 -19.28 5.89 -26.34
CA LEU A 340 -18.47 6.51 -25.30
C LEU A 340 -18.76 6.00 -23.89
N CYS A 341 -19.75 5.09 -23.75
CA CYS A 341 -20.03 4.46 -22.46
C CYS A 341 -18.91 3.51 -22.05
N SER A 342 -18.28 3.76 -20.92
CA SER A 342 -17.35 2.82 -20.27
C SER A 342 -18.08 1.62 -19.66
N ALA A 343 -19.37 1.79 -19.28
CA ALA A 343 -20.26 0.70 -18.89
C ALA A 343 -21.70 1.02 -19.27
N ALA A 344 -22.38 0.05 -19.89
CA ALA A 344 -23.79 0.15 -20.25
C ALA A 344 -24.58 -1.00 -19.59
N VAL A 345 -25.63 -0.66 -18.85
CA VAL A 345 -26.50 -1.64 -18.16
C VAL A 345 -27.92 -1.43 -18.60
N THR A 346 -28.47 -2.43 -19.32
CA THR A 346 -29.88 -2.45 -19.71
C THR A 346 -30.77 -2.74 -18.52
N SER A 347 -31.97 -2.14 -18.53
CA SER A 347 -32.98 -2.34 -17.47
C SER A 347 -32.53 -1.99 -16.07
N SER A 348 -31.76 -0.90 -15.93
CA SER A 348 -31.29 -0.44 -14.62
C SER A 348 -32.44 0.15 -13.80
N PRO A 349 -32.68 -0.29 -12.55
CA PRO A 349 -33.70 0.29 -11.67
C PRO A 349 -33.54 1.80 -11.43
N GLN A 350 -32.33 2.34 -11.65
CA GLN A 350 -32.01 3.76 -11.47
C GLN A 350 -32.47 4.62 -12.66
N CYS A 351 -32.72 4.01 -13.81
CA CYS A 351 -33.26 4.66 -15.01
C CYS A 351 -34.81 4.52 -15.15
N GLY A 352 -35.49 4.07 -14.09
CA GLY A 352 -36.95 3.85 -14.13
C GLY A 352 -37.35 2.43 -14.55
N ALA A 353 -38.65 2.18 -14.57
CA ALA A 353 -39.22 0.84 -14.81
C ALA A 353 -39.34 0.46 -16.30
N LEU A 354 -38.85 1.26 -17.24
CA LEU A 354 -38.93 0.96 -18.67
C LEU A 354 -37.82 -0.04 -19.06
N PRO A 355 -38.17 -1.16 -19.70
CA PRO A 355 -37.24 -2.27 -19.95
C PRO A 355 -36.14 -1.95 -21.00
N ASP A 356 -36.31 -0.90 -21.79
CA ASP A 356 -35.40 -0.55 -22.89
C ASP A 356 -34.42 0.57 -22.55
N LEU A 357 -34.51 1.16 -21.34
CA LEU A 357 -33.59 2.21 -20.93
C LEU A 357 -32.24 1.63 -20.52
N VAL A 358 -31.18 2.18 -21.11
CA VAL A 358 -29.79 1.83 -20.83
C VAL A 358 -29.18 2.89 -19.89
N ARG A 359 -28.63 2.45 -18.80
CA ARG A 359 -27.76 3.30 -17.99
C ARG A 359 -26.35 3.30 -18.60
N CYS A 360 -25.93 4.45 -19.08
CA CYS A 360 -24.62 4.70 -19.63
C CYS A 360 -23.74 5.34 -18.54
N THR A 361 -22.61 4.74 -18.24
CA THR A 361 -21.55 5.37 -17.42
C THR A 361 -20.44 5.78 -18.35
N TYR A 362 -20.04 7.04 -18.31
CA TYR A 362 -19.00 7.62 -19.16
C TYR A 362 -18.05 8.48 -18.35
N VAL A 363 -16.86 8.78 -18.92
CA VAL A 363 -15.87 9.66 -18.28
C VAL A 363 -16.20 11.12 -18.64
N ASP A 364 -16.49 11.94 -17.64
CA ASP A 364 -16.65 13.39 -17.84
C ASP A 364 -15.28 14.05 -18.04
N MET A 365 -14.92 14.29 -19.29
CA MET A 365 -13.63 14.87 -19.67
C MET A 365 -13.43 16.30 -19.16
N ALA A 366 -14.51 17.03 -18.84
CA ALA A 366 -14.39 18.40 -18.31
C ALA A 366 -13.94 18.43 -16.84
N LYS A 367 -14.29 17.39 -16.08
CA LYS A 367 -13.95 17.25 -14.66
C LYS A 367 -12.80 16.28 -14.41
N THR A 368 -12.44 15.45 -15.39
CA THR A 368 -11.37 14.46 -15.30
C THR A 368 -10.00 15.15 -15.32
N TRP A 369 -9.13 14.75 -14.42
CA TRP A 369 -7.78 15.33 -14.29
C TRP A 369 -6.77 14.59 -15.16
N VAL A 370 -6.82 13.25 -15.15
CA VAL A 370 -5.97 12.37 -15.95
C VAL A 370 -6.83 11.31 -16.62
N THR A 371 -6.40 10.83 -17.79
CA THR A 371 -7.09 9.73 -18.47
C THR A 371 -6.94 8.41 -17.72
N GLU A 372 -7.81 7.44 -17.98
CA GLU A 372 -7.66 6.10 -17.41
C GLU A 372 -6.32 5.46 -17.78
N ASP A 373 -5.90 5.61 -19.03
CA ASP A 373 -4.60 5.10 -19.50
C ASP A 373 -3.44 5.70 -18.72
N GLN A 374 -3.45 7.02 -18.49
CA GLN A 374 -2.44 7.70 -17.68
C GLN A 374 -2.46 7.22 -16.23
N PHE A 375 -3.65 7.07 -15.64
CA PHE A 375 -3.77 6.56 -14.28
C PHE A 375 -3.16 5.17 -14.14
N PHE A 376 -3.54 4.24 -15.01
CA PHE A 376 -3.05 2.86 -14.95
C PHE A 376 -1.57 2.76 -15.33
N ALA A 377 -1.09 3.57 -16.28
CA ALA A 377 0.32 3.66 -16.61
C ALA A 377 1.14 4.15 -15.40
N GLY A 378 0.68 5.22 -14.75
CA GLY A 378 1.28 5.74 -13.52
C GLY A 378 1.28 4.72 -12.40
N LEU A 379 0.20 3.96 -12.24
CA LEU A 379 0.12 2.86 -11.28
C LEU A 379 1.15 1.76 -11.57
N GLY A 380 1.25 1.31 -12.82
CA GLY A 380 2.25 0.32 -13.23
C GLY A 380 3.66 0.79 -12.92
N LEU A 381 3.99 2.04 -13.26
CA LEU A 381 5.28 2.66 -12.96
C LEU A 381 5.52 2.77 -11.45
N ALA A 382 4.54 3.22 -10.68
CA ALA A 382 4.66 3.33 -9.22
C ALA A 382 4.93 1.96 -8.55
N GLN A 383 4.39 0.87 -9.10
CA GLN A 383 4.69 -0.49 -8.65
C GLN A 383 6.13 -0.93 -8.99
N ALA A 384 6.68 -0.39 -10.08
CA ALA A 384 8.05 -0.69 -10.52
C ALA A 384 9.11 0.16 -9.81
N MET A 385 8.74 1.32 -9.25
CA MET A 385 9.66 2.25 -8.62
C MET A 385 10.02 1.85 -7.20
N PRO A 386 11.21 2.25 -6.72
CA PRO A 386 11.56 2.11 -5.32
C PRO A 386 10.79 3.11 -4.46
N GLY A 387 10.59 2.76 -3.20
CA GLY A 387 9.87 3.59 -2.25
C GLY A 387 8.36 3.35 -2.20
N PRO A 388 7.60 4.21 -1.50
CA PRO A 388 6.17 4.00 -1.29
C PRO A 388 5.36 4.10 -2.59
N LEU A 389 4.40 3.19 -2.77
CA LEU A 389 3.43 3.21 -3.88
C LEU A 389 2.68 4.56 -3.97
N PHE A 390 2.46 5.22 -2.86
CA PHE A 390 1.80 6.51 -2.77
C PHE A 390 2.52 7.66 -3.51
N ASN A 391 3.77 7.46 -3.94
CA ASN A 391 4.43 8.38 -4.86
C ASN A 391 3.69 8.48 -6.22
N LEU A 392 2.71 7.59 -6.49
CA LEU A 392 1.73 7.77 -7.56
C LEU A 392 1.07 9.17 -7.52
N ALA A 393 0.87 9.75 -6.32
CA ALA A 393 0.35 11.12 -6.19
C ALA A 393 1.23 12.16 -6.90
N ALA A 394 2.54 11.98 -6.90
CA ALA A 394 3.46 12.86 -7.62
C ALA A 394 3.30 12.73 -9.14
N PHE A 395 3.10 11.51 -9.64
CA PHE A 395 2.81 11.27 -11.06
C PHE A 395 1.50 11.96 -11.48
N LEU A 396 0.42 11.66 -10.76
CA LEU A 396 -0.91 12.22 -11.07
C LEU A 396 -0.92 13.74 -10.97
N GLY A 397 -0.34 14.30 -9.90
CA GLY A 397 -0.25 15.74 -9.72
C GLY A 397 0.61 16.42 -10.78
N SER A 398 1.71 15.79 -11.21
CA SER A 398 2.56 16.38 -12.25
C SER A 398 1.94 16.31 -13.64
N ALA A 399 1.14 15.32 -13.93
CA ALA A 399 0.41 15.20 -15.20
C ALA A 399 -0.58 16.38 -15.40
N VAL A 400 -1.15 16.92 -14.32
CA VAL A 400 -2.14 18.00 -14.41
C VAL A 400 -1.59 19.39 -14.09
N GLY A 401 -0.59 19.51 -13.21
CA GLY A 401 -0.10 20.79 -12.70
C GLY A 401 1.43 20.89 -12.63
N GLY A 402 2.14 20.03 -13.39
CA GLY A 402 3.59 20.03 -13.42
C GLY A 402 4.20 19.76 -12.02
N VAL A 403 5.37 20.31 -11.77
CA VAL A 403 6.09 20.12 -10.49
C VAL A 403 5.28 20.64 -9.28
N GLY A 404 4.53 21.74 -9.48
CA GLY A 404 3.65 22.29 -8.44
C GLY A 404 2.53 21.33 -8.07
N GLY A 405 1.84 20.78 -9.07
CA GLY A 405 0.80 19.77 -8.89
C GLY A 405 1.34 18.50 -8.22
N ALA A 406 2.53 18.04 -8.61
CA ALA A 406 3.20 16.90 -7.96
C ALA A 406 3.39 17.14 -6.45
N ALA A 407 3.90 18.31 -6.07
CA ALA A 407 4.13 18.68 -4.68
C ALA A 407 2.82 18.78 -3.88
N ILE A 408 1.79 19.40 -4.44
CA ILE A 408 0.47 19.58 -3.82
C ILE A 408 -0.19 18.22 -3.57
N CYS A 409 -0.27 17.37 -4.58
CA CYS A 409 -0.89 16.05 -4.46
C CYS A 409 -0.10 15.13 -3.52
N TRP A 410 1.23 15.19 -3.58
CA TRP A 410 2.10 14.41 -2.69
C TRP A 410 1.95 14.85 -1.24
N LEU A 411 2.01 16.15 -0.95
CA LEU A 411 1.76 16.70 0.39
C LEU A 411 0.35 16.37 0.88
N GLY A 412 -0.64 16.45 0.01
CA GLY A 412 -2.00 16.04 0.30
C GLY A 412 -2.05 14.59 0.78
N LEU A 413 -1.52 13.66 0.02
CA LEU A 413 -1.65 12.22 0.31
C LEU A 413 -0.82 11.76 1.52
N PHE A 414 0.40 12.27 1.68
CA PHE A 414 1.30 11.89 2.77
C PHE A 414 1.11 12.72 4.04
N GLY A 415 0.71 13.97 3.92
CA GLY A 415 0.59 14.92 5.03
C GLY A 415 -0.23 14.40 6.20
N PRO A 416 -1.45 13.89 6.00
CA PRO A 416 -2.28 13.36 7.08
C PRO A 416 -1.57 12.27 7.89
N GLY A 417 -0.97 11.29 7.20
CA GLY A 417 -0.24 10.20 7.84
C GLY A 417 0.99 10.67 8.62
N VAL A 418 1.69 11.68 8.12
CA VAL A 418 2.86 12.30 8.79
C VAL A 418 2.41 13.09 10.02
N MET A 419 1.35 13.89 9.91
CA MET A 419 0.80 14.62 11.06
C MET A 419 0.34 13.68 12.16
N LEU A 420 -0.32 12.58 11.80
CA LEU A 420 -0.81 11.60 12.75
C LEU A 420 0.31 10.82 13.43
N ILE A 421 1.35 10.37 12.70
CA ILE A 421 2.44 9.63 13.34
C ILE A 421 3.18 10.50 14.37
N PHE A 422 3.52 11.74 14.03
CA PHE A 422 4.14 12.67 14.98
C PHE A 422 3.16 13.11 16.10
N GLY A 423 1.88 13.24 15.77
CA GLY A 423 0.85 13.63 16.72
C GLY A 423 0.57 12.59 17.79
N VAL A 424 0.55 11.30 17.42
CA VAL A 424 0.15 10.21 18.32
C VAL A 424 1.34 9.57 19.04
N LEU A 425 2.56 9.63 18.50
CA LEU A 425 3.75 9.09 19.16
C LEU A 425 3.90 9.47 20.64
N PRO A 426 3.68 10.73 21.08
CA PRO A 426 3.78 11.11 22.49
C PRO A 426 2.75 10.42 23.41
N PHE A 427 1.61 9.97 22.85
CA PHE A 427 0.51 9.34 23.57
C PHE A 427 0.53 7.82 23.49
N TRP A 428 1.39 7.26 22.63
CA TRP A 428 1.40 5.84 22.32
C TRP A 428 1.55 4.94 23.55
N GLY A 429 2.36 5.33 24.52
CA GLY A 429 2.55 4.57 25.76
C GLY A 429 1.27 4.29 26.52
N ALA A 430 0.30 5.23 26.51
CA ALA A 430 -1.01 5.05 27.14
C ALA A 430 -1.97 4.27 26.21
N PHE A 431 -1.91 4.51 24.91
CA PHE A 431 -2.84 3.93 23.94
C PHE A 431 -2.61 2.43 23.69
N ARG A 432 -1.34 1.99 23.63
CA ARG A 432 -0.97 0.58 23.37
C ARG A 432 -1.51 -0.43 24.38
N GLN A 433 -1.78 0.03 25.62
CA GLN A 433 -2.30 -0.81 26.69
C GLN A 433 -3.84 -0.95 26.64
N ASN A 434 -4.51 -0.15 25.81
CA ASN A 434 -5.96 -0.16 25.75
C ASN A 434 -6.49 -1.49 25.18
N ALA A 435 -7.26 -2.20 26.01
CA ALA A 435 -7.86 -3.48 25.65
C ALA A 435 -8.84 -3.36 24.46
N LEU A 436 -9.54 -2.23 24.35
CA LEU A 436 -10.45 -1.93 23.24
C LEU A 436 -9.71 -2.03 21.90
N TYR A 437 -8.58 -1.33 21.79
CA TYR A 437 -7.75 -1.31 20.58
C TYR A 437 -7.28 -2.71 20.18
N LYS A 438 -6.69 -3.45 21.12
CA LYS A 438 -6.18 -4.82 20.87
C LYS A 438 -7.26 -5.79 20.37
N ARG A 439 -8.50 -5.62 20.83
CA ARG A 439 -9.63 -6.46 20.43
C ARG A 439 -10.20 -6.08 19.07
N MET A 440 -10.16 -4.79 18.69
CA MET A 440 -10.66 -4.31 17.40
C MET A 440 -9.69 -4.54 16.24
N LEU A 441 -8.39 -4.54 16.51
CA LEU A 441 -7.34 -4.59 15.47
C LEU A 441 -7.48 -5.73 14.46
N PRO A 442 -7.80 -6.99 14.85
CA PRO A 442 -7.96 -8.06 13.89
C PRO A 442 -9.13 -7.84 12.91
N GLY A 443 -10.22 -7.23 13.37
CA GLY A 443 -11.37 -6.90 12.52
C GLY A 443 -11.09 -5.73 11.58
N LEU A 444 -10.42 -4.69 12.07
CA LEU A 444 -9.94 -3.58 11.25
C LEU A 444 -9.07 -4.09 10.10
N ASN A 445 -8.08 -4.94 10.42
CA ASN A 445 -7.18 -5.53 9.43
C ASN A 445 -7.92 -6.43 8.43
N ALA A 446 -8.89 -7.21 8.89
CA ALA A 446 -9.68 -8.09 8.03
C ALA A 446 -10.56 -7.29 7.06
N SER A 447 -11.22 -6.23 7.52
CA SER A 447 -11.97 -5.32 6.65
C SER A 447 -11.05 -4.68 5.62
N ALA A 448 -9.87 -4.19 6.03
CA ALA A 448 -8.89 -3.61 5.12
C ALA A 448 -8.46 -4.59 4.02
N VAL A 449 -8.25 -5.87 4.36
CA VAL A 449 -7.96 -6.92 3.37
C VAL A 449 -9.13 -7.07 2.39
N GLY A 450 -10.37 -7.08 2.87
CA GLY A 450 -11.56 -7.12 2.01
C GLY A 450 -11.64 -5.95 1.03
N LEU A 451 -11.35 -4.74 1.51
CA LEU A 451 -11.29 -3.54 0.67
C LEU A 451 -10.20 -3.64 -0.41
N ILE A 452 -9.04 -4.27 -0.11
CA ILE A 452 -8.00 -4.49 -1.12
C ILE A 452 -8.50 -5.47 -2.20
N PHE A 453 -9.20 -6.54 -1.84
CA PHE A 453 -9.78 -7.46 -2.82
C PHE A 453 -10.83 -6.77 -3.71
N ALA A 454 -11.69 -5.93 -3.14
CA ALA A 454 -12.63 -5.12 -3.93
C ALA A 454 -11.89 -4.17 -4.88
N ALA A 455 -10.80 -3.55 -4.42
CA ALA A 455 -9.93 -2.73 -5.25
C ALA A 455 -9.36 -3.52 -6.44
N VAL A 456 -8.86 -4.75 -6.20
CA VAL A 456 -8.35 -5.62 -7.27
C VAL A 456 -9.43 -5.91 -8.31
N ILE A 457 -10.65 -6.23 -7.87
CA ILE A 457 -11.78 -6.49 -8.78
C ILE A 457 -12.09 -5.26 -9.63
N SER A 458 -12.25 -4.09 -8.99
CA SER A 458 -12.54 -2.83 -9.68
C SER A 458 -11.44 -2.46 -10.67
N MET A 459 -10.18 -2.50 -10.24
CA MET A 459 -9.04 -2.17 -11.10
C MET A 459 -8.87 -3.14 -12.26
N ALA A 460 -9.11 -4.44 -12.04
CA ALA A 460 -9.03 -5.44 -13.11
C ALA A 460 -10.14 -5.24 -14.16
N THR A 461 -11.36 -4.91 -13.72
CA THR A 461 -12.48 -4.63 -14.64
C THR A 461 -12.23 -3.35 -15.43
N ASN A 462 -11.78 -2.28 -14.78
CA ASN A 462 -11.51 -1.00 -15.45
C ASN A 462 -10.31 -1.09 -16.40
N ALA A 463 -9.18 -1.68 -15.97
CA ALA A 463 -8.02 -1.86 -16.84
C ALA A 463 -8.32 -2.74 -18.06
N ARG A 464 -9.22 -3.72 -17.91
CA ARG A 464 -9.70 -4.54 -19.02
C ARG A 464 -10.58 -3.73 -19.96
N ALA A 465 -11.48 -2.90 -19.44
CA ALA A 465 -12.37 -2.05 -20.23
C ALA A 465 -11.62 -0.97 -21.00
N ALA A 466 -10.60 -0.36 -20.38
CA ALA A 466 -9.74 0.66 -21.00
C ALA A 466 -8.80 0.08 -22.09
N SER A 467 -8.53 -1.23 -22.07
CA SER A 467 -7.62 -1.86 -23.04
C SER A 467 -8.25 -2.08 -24.39
N LYS A 468 -7.60 -1.65 -25.46
CA LYS A 468 -7.99 -1.94 -26.85
C LYS A 468 -8.00 -3.44 -27.16
N SER A 469 -7.22 -4.26 -26.43
CA SER A 469 -7.23 -5.72 -26.51
C SER A 469 -7.43 -6.35 -25.12
N PRO A 470 -8.68 -6.44 -24.63
CA PRO A 470 -8.99 -6.95 -23.30
C PRO A 470 -8.47 -8.37 -23.04
N THR A 471 -8.50 -9.22 -24.07
CA THR A 471 -8.02 -10.61 -23.95
C THR A 471 -6.52 -10.67 -23.75
N TRP A 472 -5.76 -9.94 -24.56
CA TRP A 472 -4.29 -9.89 -24.46
C TRP A 472 -3.85 -9.32 -23.10
N SER A 473 -4.42 -8.21 -22.68
CA SER A 473 -4.14 -7.60 -21.37
C SER A 473 -4.45 -8.55 -20.22
N THR A 474 -5.55 -9.32 -20.33
CA THR A 474 -5.86 -10.36 -19.34
C THR A 474 -4.79 -11.45 -19.30
N CYS A 475 -4.29 -11.91 -20.46
CA CYS A 475 -3.19 -12.90 -20.52
C CYS A 475 -1.91 -12.35 -19.86
N VAL A 476 -1.56 -11.09 -20.12
CA VAL A 476 -0.42 -10.42 -19.47
C VAL A 476 -0.62 -10.35 -17.96
N ALA A 477 -1.82 -9.98 -17.49
CA ALA A 477 -2.12 -9.92 -16.06
C ALA A 477 -1.99 -11.30 -15.38
N VAL A 478 -2.54 -12.36 -16.01
CA VAL A 478 -2.44 -13.73 -15.49
C VAL A 478 -0.98 -14.19 -15.42
N LEU A 479 -0.19 -13.95 -16.48
CA LEU A 479 1.23 -14.28 -16.49
C LEU A 479 2.00 -13.51 -15.42
N ALA A 480 1.78 -12.21 -15.31
CA ALA A 480 2.39 -11.36 -14.29
C ALA A 480 2.04 -11.83 -12.87
N PHE A 481 0.77 -12.18 -12.65
CA PHE A 481 0.31 -12.75 -11.39
C PHE A 481 0.99 -14.08 -11.08
N TYR A 482 1.06 -15.00 -12.05
CA TYR A 482 1.73 -16.29 -11.88
C TYR A 482 3.20 -16.10 -11.50
N VAL A 483 3.93 -15.27 -12.23
CA VAL A 483 5.34 -14.98 -11.93
C VAL A 483 5.49 -14.31 -10.57
N SER A 484 4.62 -13.34 -10.25
CA SER A 484 4.65 -12.63 -8.97
C SER A 484 4.40 -13.56 -7.78
N HIS A 485 3.42 -14.45 -7.88
CA HIS A 485 2.95 -15.27 -6.75
C HIS A 485 3.72 -16.58 -6.61
N PHE A 486 3.91 -17.31 -7.69
CA PHE A 486 4.44 -18.68 -7.65
C PHE A 486 5.94 -18.80 -7.90
N VAL A 487 6.52 -17.90 -8.71
CA VAL A 487 7.96 -17.98 -9.01
C VAL A 487 8.76 -17.42 -7.85
N LYS A 488 9.56 -18.24 -7.20
CA LYS A 488 10.49 -17.85 -6.14
C LYS A 488 11.85 -17.58 -6.76
N LEU A 489 12.30 -16.32 -6.69
CA LEU A 489 13.66 -15.97 -7.08
C LEU A 489 14.64 -16.24 -5.93
N PRO A 490 15.92 -16.55 -6.25
CA PRO A 490 16.96 -16.72 -5.23
C PRO A 490 17.02 -15.52 -4.28
N ALA A 491 17.32 -15.78 -3.01
CA ALA A 491 17.51 -14.71 -2.03
C ALA A 491 18.66 -13.80 -2.45
N GLY A 492 18.44 -12.47 -2.43
CA GLY A 492 19.45 -11.50 -2.82
C GLY A 492 18.86 -10.35 -3.62
N MET A 493 19.66 -9.76 -4.51
CA MET A 493 19.26 -8.62 -5.32
C MET A 493 18.04 -8.94 -6.22
N TRP A 494 17.99 -10.13 -6.81
CA TRP A 494 16.89 -10.55 -7.69
C TRP A 494 15.52 -10.57 -7.02
N SER A 495 15.45 -10.97 -5.76
CA SER A 495 14.19 -10.95 -5.01
C SER A 495 13.69 -9.52 -4.74
N LYS A 496 14.60 -8.55 -4.60
CA LYS A 496 14.27 -7.13 -4.37
C LYS A 496 13.70 -6.45 -5.61
N ILE A 497 14.23 -6.78 -6.81
CA ILE A 497 13.83 -6.16 -8.08
C ILE A 497 12.75 -6.96 -8.82
N LYS A 498 12.18 -7.99 -8.20
CA LYS A 498 11.16 -8.85 -8.82
C LYS A 498 9.95 -8.05 -9.34
N ALA A 499 9.41 -7.13 -8.53
CA ALA A 499 8.26 -6.32 -8.92
C ALA A 499 8.54 -5.43 -10.13
N PRO A 500 9.62 -4.59 -10.15
CA PRO A 500 9.97 -3.84 -11.35
C PRO A 500 10.21 -4.72 -12.59
N MET A 501 10.85 -5.88 -12.43
CA MET A 501 11.05 -6.81 -13.56
C MET A 501 9.72 -7.30 -14.15
N ILE A 502 8.75 -7.64 -13.32
CA ILE A 502 7.42 -8.09 -13.76
C ILE A 502 6.71 -6.97 -14.52
N VAL A 503 6.77 -5.73 -14.03
CA VAL A 503 6.11 -4.58 -14.66
C VAL A 503 6.73 -4.28 -16.01
N VAL A 504 8.07 -4.19 -16.09
CA VAL A 504 8.77 -3.92 -17.35
C VAL A 504 8.57 -5.05 -18.35
N ALA A 505 8.64 -6.31 -17.92
CA ALA A 505 8.36 -7.47 -18.76
C ALA A 505 6.90 -7.49 -19.25
N GLY A 506 5.94 -7.15 -18.39
CA GLY A 506 4.53 -7.01 -18.74
C GLY A 506 4.33 -5.93 -19.82
N GLY A 507 4.96 -4.75 -19.65
CA GLY A 507 4.99 -3.72 -20.68
C GLY A 507 5.60 -4.22 -22.00
N GLY A 508 6.75 -4.91 -21.95
CA GLY A 508 7.38 -5.48 -23.14
C GLY A 508 6.50 -6.49 -23.88
N VAL A 509 5.87 -7.42 -23.15
CA VAL A 509 4.90 -8.37 -23.73
C VAL A 509 3.70 -7.64 -24.32
N GLY A 510 3.22 -6.59 -23.67
CA GLY A 510 2.17 -5.72 -24.19
C GLY A 510 2.58 -5.03 -25.48
N ALA A 511 3.81 -4.47 -25.55
CA ALA A 511 4.35 -3.83 -26.74
C ALA A 511 4.45 -4.79 -27.93
N ILE A 512 4.89 -6.04 -27.69
CA ILE A 512 4.92 -7.09 -28.72
C ILE A 512 3.51 -7.35 -29.24
N GLY A 513 2.51 -7.50 -28.36
CA GLY A 513 1.12 -7.67 -28.75
C GLY A 513 0.61 -6.50 -29.59
N GLY A 514 0.95 -5.27 -29.23
CA GLY A 514 0.62 -4.07 -30.00
C GLY A 514 1.24 -4.08 -31.40
N ALA A 515 2.52 -4.42 -31.50
CA ALA A 515 3.23 -4.51 -32.78
C ALA A 515 2.69 -5.63 -33.69
N LEU A 516 2.19 -6.72 -33.10
CA LEU A 516 1.58 -7.85 -33.81
C LEU A 516 0.10 -7.62 -34.19
N GLY A 517 -0.44 -6.45 -33.90
CA GLY A 517 -1.84 -6.12 -34.22
C GLY A 517 -2.86 -6.74 -33.27
N ALA A 518 -2.45 -7.13 -32.06
CA ALA A 518 -3.37 -7.58 -31.02
C ALA A 518 -4.10 -6.42 -30.30
N TYR A 519 -3.75 -5.17 -30.62
CA TYR A 519 -4.28 -3.92 -30.08
C TYR A 519 -4.94 -3.04 -31.13
#